data_b0bbc266c2dd3f2da4b23f4455f0019f
#
_entry.id   b0bbc266c2dd3f2da4b23f4455f0019f
#
_cell.length_a   1.000
_cell.length_b   1.000
_cell.length_c   1.000
_cell.angle_alpha   90.00
_cell.angle_beta   90.00
_cell.angle_gamma   90.00
#
_symmetry.space_group_name_H-M   'P 1'
#
loop_
_entity.id
_entity.type
_entity.pdbx_description
1 polymer ?
#
loop_
_entity_poly.entity_id
_entity_poly.type
_entity_poly.pdbx_seq_one_letter_code
_entity_poly.pdbx_strand_id
1 'polypeptide(L)'
;MTDNIITNIFKSMFPELKRHLDMTTLRHWSKKIANAKNVLNKSGEKYYSQNDEDGILLEILNRINKKKGSFLEIGVAGLSWHPRLEKRNGTENNTIILLMLGWKGIWIDNRDINIRLDENSILKFDKKFITKNNCTETVEKNLELLKLEKKDISVISVDIDGNDFYIVQKLLDNKFVPDCLIVEYNSKFPPPILYNLEYDENYKWTGYDNQGTSLQYWIDHLEKFNYKLVCCNITGSNAFFVNKKYREKFEDIPKNINDIFYPADYNWFVTSGH
;
A
#
# COMPACT_ATOMS: atom_id res chain seq x y z
N MET A 1 -5.20 -2.36 20.15
CA MET A 1 -3.72 -2.31 20.37
C MET A 1 -3.23 -3.23 21.50
N THR A 2 -3.86 -3.28 22.64
CA THR A 2 -3.48 -4.13 23.79
C THR A 2 -3.52 -5.63 23.48
N ASP A 3 -4.50 -6.10 22.72
CA ASP A 3 -4.65 -7.53 22.39
C ASP A 3 -3.48 -8.07 21.55
N ASN A 4 -2.89 -7.24 20.70
CA ASN A 4 -1.74 -7.63 19.88
C ASN A 4 -0.45 -7.77 20.67
N ILE A 5 -0.24 -6.93 21.68
CA ILE A 5 0.94 -7.01 22.56
C ILE A 5 0.90 -8.31 23.36
N ILE A 6 -0.25 -8.60 23.97
CA ILE A 6 -0.46 -9.82 24.76
C ILE A 6 -0.30 -11.05 23.85
N THR A 7 -0.89 -11.04 22.67
CA THR A 7 -0.79 -12.13 21.70
C THR A 7 0.66 -12.34 21.24
N ASN A 8 1.42 -11.28 20.98
CA ASN A 8 2.83 -11.40 20.60
C ASN A 8 3.74 -11.85 21.73
N ILE A 9 3.51 -11.39 22.96
CA ILE A 9 4.21 -11.89 24.16
C ILE A 9 3.88 -13.38 24.35
N PHE A 10 2.62 -13.76 24.20
CA PHE A 10 2.19 -15.15 24.32
C PHE A 10 2.81 -16.03 23.23
N LYS A 11 2.84 -15.58 21.98
CA LYS A 11 3.50 -16.26 20.86
C LYS A 11 5.01 -16.43 21.07
N SER A 12 5.68 -15.48 21.70
CA SER A 12 7.12 -15.57 21.99
C SER A 12 7.43 -16.55 23.16
N MET A 13 6.50 -16.72 24.07
CA MET A 13 6.66 -17.64 25.20
C MET A 13 6.32 -19.09 24.84
N PHE A 14 5.48 -19.30 23.82
CA PHE A 14 5.00 -20.63 23.42
C PHE A 14 5.12 -20.83 21.91
N PRO A 15 6.28 -21.26 21.41
CA PRO A 15 6.52 -21.41 19.96
C PRO A 15 5.54 -22.33 19.22
N GLU A 16 5.09 -23.40 19.88
CA GLU A 16 4.10 -24.33 19.30
C GLU A 16 2.72 -23.68 19.16
N LEU A 17 2.31 -22.88 20.15
CA LEU A 17 1.06 -22.14 20.08
C LEU A 17 1.14 -21.05 19.00
N LYS A 18 2.29 -20.37 18.88
CA LYS A 18 2.55 -19.45 17.78
C LYS A 18 2.31 -20.12 16.43
N ARG A 19 2.97 -21.28 16.20
CA ARG A 19 2.81 -22.04 14.95
C ARG A 19 1.35 -22.42 14.67
N HIS A 20 0.63 -22.84 15.69
CA HIS A 20 -0.80 -23.21 15.56
C HIS A 20 -1.65 -22.00 15.16
N LEU A 21 -1.42 -20.85 15.79
CA LEU A 21 -2.12 -19.59 15.47
C LEU A 21 -1.79 -19.10 14.06
N ASP A 22 -0.51 -19.15 13.67
CA ASP A 22 -0.08 -18.77 12.32
C ASP A 22 -0.72 -19.67 11.26
N MET A 23 -0.75 -20.99 11.48
CA MET A 23 -1.43 -21.93 10.58
C MET A 23 -2.94 -21.71 10.50
N THR A 24 -3.58 -21.33 11.59
CA THR A 24 -5.01 -21.00 11.61
C THR A 24 -5.28 -19.73 10.80
N THR A 25 -4.44 -18.72 10.95
CA THR A 25 -4.50 -17.47 10.18
C THR A 25 -4.29 -17.72 8.67
N LEU A 26 -3.27 -18.52 8.31
CA LEU A 26 -3.02 -18.89 6.91
C LEU A 26 -4.21 -19.64 6.28
N ARG A 27 -4.85 -20.55 7.04
CA ARG A 27 -6.05 -21.26 6.56
C ARG A 27 -7.23 -20.32 6.37
N HIS A 28 -7.42 -19.35 7.26
CA HIS A 28 -8.45 -18.32 7.13
C HIS A 28 -8.19 -17.48 5.87
N TRP A 29 -6.97 -17.05 5.67
CA TRP A 29 -6.54 -16.31 4.48
C TRP A 29 -6.80 -17.09 3.18
N SER A 30 -6.28 -18.32 3.11
CA SER A 30 -6.48 -19.16 1.92
C SER A 30 -7.95 -19.33 1.57
N LYS A 31 -8.83 -19.49 2.58
CA LYS A 31 -10.28 -19.55 2.37
C LYS A 31 -10.85 -18.23 1.85
N LYS A 32 -10.40 -17.10 2.39
CA LYS A 32 -10.86 -15.77 1.98
C LYS A 32 -10.49 -15.48 0.53
N ILE A 33 -9.25 -15.79 0.13
CA ILE A 33 -8.77 -15.69 -1.25
C ILE A 33 -9.56 -16.62 -2.18
N ALA A 34 -9.70 -17.90 -1.82
CA ALA A 34 -10.42 -18.88 -2.63
C ALA A 34 -11.88 -18.50 -2.90
N ASN A 35 -12.53 -17.85 -1.93
CA ASN A 35 -13.93 -17.41 -2.00
C ASN A 35 -14.09 -15.97 -2.52
N ALA A 36 -12.99 -15.29 -2.87
CA ALA A 36 -13.06 -13.93 -3.37
C ALA A 36 -13.85 -13.84 -4.68
N LYS A 37 -14.77 -12.90 -4.75
CA LYS A 37 -15.56 -12.64 -5.97
C LYS A 37 -14.73 -11.92 -7.02
N ASN A 38 -13.80 -11.08 -6.58
CA ASN A 38 -12.88 -10.39 -7.46
C ASN A 38 -11.73 -11.32 -7.85
N VAL A 39 -11.55 -11.50 -9.14
CA VAL A 39 -10.53 -12.40 -9.71
C VAL A 39 -9.11 -11.98 -9.36
N LEU A 40 -8.84 -10.68 -9.17
CA LEU A 40 -7.52 -10.18 -8.76
C LEU A 40 -7.13 -10.64 -7.35
N ASN A 41 -8.08 -10.78 -6.43
CA ASN A 41 -7.80 -11.31 -5.10
C ASN A 41 -7.34 -12.77 -5.13
N LYS A 42 -7.71 -13.55 -6.18
CA LYS A 42 -7.21 -14.92 -6.34
C LYS A 42 -5.72 -14.99 -6.65
N SER A 43 -5.15 -13.89 -7.13
CA SER A 43 -3.71 -13.72 -7.33
C SER A 43 -3.02 -13.11 -6.10
N GLY A 44 -3.77 -12.82 -5.03
CA GLY A 44 -3.22 -12.26 -3.82
C GLY A 44 -2.18 -13.17 -3.18
N GLU A 45 -0.95 -12.67 -3.05
CA GLU A 45 0.19 -13.37 -2.45
C GLU A 45 1.05 -12.37 -1.68
N LYS A 46 1.64 -12.84 -0.59
CA LYS A 46 2.56 -12.08 0.25
C LYS A 46 4.00 -12.55 0.03
N TYR A 47 4.84 -11.69 -0.54
CA TYR A 47 6.28 -11.90 -0.62
C TYR A 47 7.02 -10.92 0.31
N TYR A 48 6.73 -9.62 0.19
CA TYR A 48 7.38 -8.53 0.90
C TYR A 48 6.39 -7.55 1.52
N SER A 49 5.21 -7.36 0.91
CA SER A 49 4.17 -6.48 1.43
C SER A 49 3.62 -6.96 2.76
N GLN A 50 2.81 -6.13 3.41
CA GLN A 50 2.21 -6.48 4.69
C GLN A 50 1.26 -7.68 4.59
N ASN A 51 0.49 -7.76 3.50
CA ASN A 51 -0.53 -8.78 3.29
C ASN A 51 -0.43 -9.39 1.87
N ASP A 52 -1.51 -9.36 1.10
CA ASP A 52 -1.64 -9.96 -0.23
C ASP A 52 -1.37 -9.00 -1.40
N GLU A 53 -0.83 -7.82 -1.12
CA GLU A 53 -0.65 -6.75 -2.10
C GLU A 53 0.32 -7.12 -3.23
N ASP A 54 1.39 -7.86 -2.93
CA ASP A 54 2.41 -8.22 -3.92
C ASP A 54 1.82 -8.97 -5.10
N GLY A 55 1.03 -10.02 -4.83
CA GLY A 55 0.42 -10.82 -5.88
C GLY A 55 -0.63 -10.05 -6.68
N ILE A 56 -1.43 -9.21 -6.03
CA ILE A 56 -2.41 -8.34 -6.68
C ILE A 56 -1.69 -7.36 -7.62
N LEU A 57 -0.63 -6.70 -7.15
CA LEU A 57 0.15 -5.76 -7.95
C LEU A 57 0.78 -6.42 -9.16
N LEU A 58 1.39 -7.59 -8.99
CA LEU A 58 2.00 -8.34 -10.08
C LEU A 58 0.97 -8.72 -11.14
N GLU A 59 -0.22 -9.16 -10.76
CA GLU A 59 -1.29 -9.50 -11.70
C GLU A 59 -1.80 -8.26 -12.44
N ILE A 60 -1.96 -7.11 -11.76
CA ILE A 60 -2.31 -5.84 -12.41
C ILE A 60 -1.28 -5.48 -13.47
N LEU A 61 0.00 -5.52 -13.13
CA LEU A 61 1.09 -5.18 -14.06
C LEU A 61 1.18 -6.18 -15.23
N ASN A 62 0.94 -7.47 -14.97
CA ASN A 62 0.86 -8.50 -16.01
C ASN A 62 -0.27 -8.20 -17.01
N ARG A 63 -1.48 -7.89 -16.54
CA ARG A 63 -2.63 -7.56 -17.39
C ARG A 63 -2.37 -6.36 -18.29
N ILE A 64 -1.70 -5.34 -17.79
CA ILE A 64 -1.35 -4.15 -18.59
C ILE A 64 -0.05 -4.31 -19.38
N ASN A 65 0.55 -5.50 -19.37
CA ASN A 65 1.80 -5.85 -20.04
C ASN A 65 2.99 -4.95 -19.65
N LYS A 66 3.07 -4.59 -18.36
CA LYS A 66 4.09 -3.70 -17.82
C LYS A 66 5.18 -4.50 -17.10
N LYS A 67 6.22 -4.89 -17.83
CA LYS A 67 7.34 -5.71 -17.31
C LYS A 67 8.45 -4.90 -16.65
N LYS A 68 8.59 -3.61 -16.99
CA LYS A 68 9.59 -2.68 -16.46
C LYS A 68 8.97 -1.29 -16.31
N GLY A 69 9.44 -0.56 -15.32
CA GLY A 69 8.98 0.79 -15.05
C GLY A 69 9.70 1.40 -13.86
N SER A 70 9.09 2.41 -13.29
CA SER A 70 9.53 2.98 -12.02
C SER A 70 8.36 3.16 -11.07
N PHE A 71 8.67 3.32 -9.80
CA PHE A 71 7.69 3.46 -8.74
C PHE A 71 8.04 4.59 -7.77
N LEU A 72 7.03 5.08 -7.10
CA LEU A 72 7.10 5.96 -5.94
C LEU A 72 6.32 5.30 -4.80
N GLU A 73 6.91 5.22 -3.61
CA GLU A 73 6.20 4.84 -2.39
C GLU A 73 6.46 5.85 -1.30
N ILE A 74 5.41 6.35 -0.68
CA ILE A 74 5.43 7.28 0.44
C ILE A 74 4.79 6.58 1.64
N GLY A 75 5.54 6.48 2.75
CA GLY A 75 5.17 5.68 3.90
C GLY A 75 5.76 4.27 3.82
N VAL A 76 7.09 4.14 3.83
CA VAL A 76 7.80 2.87 3.57
C VAL A 76 8.36 2.20 4.82
N ALA A 77 8.35 2.84 5.96
CA ALA A 77 8.89 2.26 7.16
C ALA A 77 7.86 1.35 7.82
N GLY A 78 7.87 0.08 7.49
CA GLY A 78 7.03 -0.94 8.11
C GLY A 78 7.03 -0.88 9.65
N LEU A 79 5.92 -1.24 10.24
CA LEU A 79 5.76 -1.36 11.69
C LEU A 79 6.53 -2.59 12.21
N SER A 80 7.83 -2.47 12.44
CA SER A 80 8.51 -3.45 13.28
C SER A 80 8.08 -3.24 14.73
N TRP A 81 7.17 -4.07 15.18
CA TRP A 81 6.59 -4.04 16.53
C TRP A 81 7.49 -4.68 17.59
N HIS A 82 8.76 -4.90 17.31
CA HIS A 82 9.65 -5.48 18.30
C HIS A 82 10.34 -4.36 19.07
N PRO A 83 10.05 -4.16 20.38
CA PRO A 83 10.64 -3.09 21.18
C PRO A 83 12.18 -3.16 21.29
N ARG A 84 12.80 -4.28 20.86
CA ARG A 84 14.25 -4.50 20.83
C ARG A 84 14.88 -4.26 19.45
N LEU A 85 14.09 -4.01 18.40
CA LEU A 85 14.60 -3.69 17.08
C LEU A 85 14.51 -2.17 16.89
N GLU A 86 15.54 -1.46 17.28
CA GLU A 86 15.65 -0.01 17.16
C GLU A 86 15.65 0.48 15.70
N LYS A 87 15.77 -0.43 14.73
CA LYS A 87 15.83 -0.11 13.30
C LYS A 87 14.78 -0.91 12.54
N ARG A 88 13.93 -0.20 11.83
CA ARG A 88 12.98 -0.80 10.88
C ARG A 88 13.73 -1.19 9.62
N ASN A 89 13.46 -2.37 9.10
CA ASN A 89 14.24 -2.93 7.99
C ASN A 89 13.68 -2.51 6.62
N GLY A 90 12.68 -1.59 6.55
CA GLY A 90 12.02 -1.26 5.28
C GLY A 90 11.32 -2.46 4.65
N THR A 91 10.82 -3.38 5.49
CA THR A 91 9.99 -4.51 5.09
C THR A 91 8.52 -4.12 5.20
N GLU A 92 7.65 -4.87 4.53
CA GLU A 92 6.20 -4.63 4.50
C GLU A 92 5.75 -3.50 3.56
N ASN A 93 6.59 -3.12 2.60
CA ASN A 93 6.26 -2.12 1.59
C ASN A 93 5.63 -2.75 0.35
N ASN A 94 4.71 -2.04 -0.28
CA ASN A 94 4.00 -2.50 -1.48
C ASN A 94 4.90 -2.57 -2.73
N THR A 95 6.07 -1.89 -2.74
CA THR A 95 6.93 -1.81 -3.93
C THR A 95 8.27 -2.54 -3.83
N ILE A 96 8.55 -3.24 -2.74
CA ILE A 96 9.77 -4.06 -2.63
C ILE A 96 9.82 -5.09 -3.76
N ILE A 97 8.70 -5.73 -4.07
CA ILE A 97 8.63 -6.70 -5.15
C ILE A 97 9.07 -6.10 -6.50
N LEU A 98 8.74 -4.84 -6.77
CA LEU A 98 9.15 -4.14 -7.98
C LEU A 98 10.66 -3.87 -7.98
N LEU A 99 11.22 -3.48 -6.83
CA LEU A 99 12.67 -3.30 -6.68
C LEU A 99 13.41 -4.61 -6.96
N MET A 100 12.91 -5.73 -6.44
CA MET A 100 13.50 -7.07 -6.67
C MET A 100 13.40 -7.49 -8.16
N LEU A 101 12.44 -6.97 -8.89
CA LEU A 101 12.32 -7.15 -10.35
C LEU A 101 13.18 -6.15 -11.15
N GLY A 102 13.99 -5.33 -10.48
CA GLY A 102 14.93 -4.40 -11.09
C GLY A 102 14.27 -3.08 -11.57
N TRP A 103 13.11 -2.71 -11.01
CA TRP A 103 12.51 -1.42 -11.28
C TRP A 103 13.27 -0.31 -10.54
N LYS A 104 13.34 0.87 -11.13
CA LYS A 104 13.82 2.06 -10.42
C LYS A 104 12.76 2.58 -9.48
N GLY A 105 13.16 3.10 -8.32
CA GLY A 105 12.19 3.55 -7.34
C GLY A 105 12.62 4.72 -6.47
N ILE A 106 11.61 5.36 -5.90
CA ILE A 106 11.74 6.40 -4.90
C ILE A 106 10.95 5.96 -3.68
N TRP A 107 11.59 5.92 -2.53
CA TRP A 107 10.99 5.73 -1.23
C TRP A 107 11.11 6.99 -0.39
N ILE A 108 10.03 7.38 0.27
CA ILE A 108 9.99 8.55 1.14
C ILE A 108 9.32 8.15 2.46
N ASP A 109 9.97 8.46 3.58
CA ASP A 109 9.41 8.29 4.93
C ASP A 109 10.01 9.32 5.89
N ASN A 110 9.33 9.63 6.97
CA ASN A 110 9.86 10.50 8.02
C ASN A 110 10.84 9.78 8.97
N ARG A 111 10.96 8.47 8.84
CA ARG A 111 11.81 7.57 9.66
C ARG A 111 12.95 7.04 8.82
N ASP A 112 14.02 6.57 9.45
CA ASP A 112 15.13 5.92 8.75
C ASP A 112 14.77 4.50 8.34
N ILE A 113 15.28 4.08 7.19
CA ILE A 113 15.29 2.68 6.75
C ILE A 113 16.68 2.07 6.96
N ASN A 114 16.73 0.78 7.27
CA ASN A 114 18.01 0.07 7.49
C ASN A 114 18.52 -0.60 6.20
N ILE A 115 18.57 0.17 5.11
CA ILE A 115 19.10 -0.30 3.81
C ILE A 115 20.28 0.59 3.43
N ARG A 116 21.39 -0.03 3.01
CA ARG A 116 22.52 0.72 2.44
C ARG A 116 22.25 0.98 0.97
N LEU A 117 22.15 2.25 0.60
CA LEU A 117 22.02 2.70 -0.77
C LEU A 117 23.32 3.43 -1.16
N ASP A 118 23.89 3.07 -2.30
CA ASP A 118 25.01 3.80 -2.91
C ASP A 118 24.49 4.84 -3.94
N GLU A 119 25.41 5.64 -4.46
CA GLU A 119 25.08 6.68 -5.44
C GLU A 119 24.49 6.14 -6.74
N ASN A 120 24.84 4.91 -7.12
CA ASN A 120 24.37 4.24 -8.34
C ASN A 120 23.12 3.39 -8.10
N SER A 121 22.58 3.37 -6.88
CA SER A 121 21.40 2.59 -6.56
C SER A 121 20.22 2.99 -7.45
N ILE A 122 19.52 1.97 -7.93
CA ILE A 122 18.23 2.15 -8.66
C ILE A 122 17.09 2.60 -7.74
N LEU A 123 17.30 2.57 -6.43
CA LEU A 123 16.40 3.09 -5.41
C LEU A 123 16.99 4.36 -4.79
N LYS A 124 16.18 5.39 -4.68
CA LYS A 124 16.46 6.57 -3.85
C LYS A 124 15.55 6.58 -2.64
N PHE A 125 16.12 6.88 -1.49
CA PHE A 125 15.38 7.08 -0.25
C PHE A 125 15.56 8.51 0.23
N ASP A 126 14.45 9.18 0.49
CA ASP A 126 14.44 10.53 1.08
C ASP A 126 13.78 10.47 2.46
N LYS A 127 14.56 10.75 3.51
CA LYS A 127 14.03 10.86 4.87
C LYS A 127 13.36 12.21 5.04
N LYS A 128 12.05 12.26 4.84
CA LYS A 128 11.30 13.51 4.90
C LYS A 128 9.86 13.30 5.35
N PHE A 129 9.40 14.17 6.24
CA PHE A 129 7.98 14.28 6.56
C PHE A 129 7.28 14.96 5.36
N ILE A 130 6.38 14.21 4.71
CA ILE A 130 5.71 14.67 3.50
C ILE A 130 4.43 15.42 3.86
N THR A 131 4.27 16.58 3.20
CA THR A 131 3.09 17.43 3.26
C THR A 131 2.66 17.78 1.84
N LYS A 132 1.44 18.28 1.64
CA LYS A 132 1.02 18.73 0.31
C LYS A 132 1.86 19.91 -0.24
N ASN A 133 2.58 20.61 0.63
CA ASN A 133 3.41 21.74 0.24
C ASN A 133 4.79 21.31 -0.30
N ASN A 134 5.30 20.16 0.14
CA ASN A 134 6.64 19.71 -0.22
C ASN A 134 6.69 18.43 -1.07
N CYS A 135 5.59 17.67 -1.19
CA CYS A 135 5.61 16.35 -1.82
C CYS A 135 6.08 16.40 -3.28
N THR A 136 5.58 17.33 -4.08
CA THR A 136 5.93 17.42 -5.50
C THR A 136 7.41 17.71 -5.71
N GLU A 137 7.95 18.75 -5.05
CA GLU A 137 9.36 19.12 -5.12
C GLU A 137 10.27 17.98 -4.66
N THR A 138 9.88 17.31 -3.57
CA THR A 138 10.65 16.18 -3.03
C THR A 138 10.73 15.02 -4.03
N VAL A 139 9.60 14.67 -4.68
CA VAL A 139 9.59 13.62 -5.69
C VAL A 139 10.38 14.02 -6.93
N GLU A 140 10.21 15.25 -7.43
CA GLU A 140 10.94 15.77 -8.61
C GLU A 140 12.46 15.72 -8.42
N LYS A 141 12.96 16.16 -7.26
CA LYS A 141 14.39 16.07 -6.92
C LYS A 141 14.91 14.62 -7.00
N ASN A 142 14.15 13.65 -6.49
CA ASN A 142 14.57 12.24 -6.54
C ASN A 142 14.46 11.66 -7.96
N LEU A 143 13.51 12.10 -8.78
CA LEU A 143 13.44 11.74 -10.19
C LEU A 143 14.69 12.20 -10.95
N GLU A 144 15.15 13.43 -10.73
CA GLU A 144 16.39 13.95 -11.33
C GLU A 144 17.59 13.06 -10.99
N LEU A 145 17.73 12.64 -9.73
CA LEU A 145 18.81 11.74 -9.30
C LEU A 145 18.76 10.38 -10.00
N LEU A 146 17.57 9.88 -10.34
CA LEU A 146 17.37 8.63 -11.08
C LEU A 146 17.40 8.80 -12.60
N LYS A 147 17.49 10.04 -13.09
CA LYS A 147 17.36 10.40 -14.51
C LYS A 147 16.03 9.89 -15.08
N LEU A 148 14.93 10.22 -14.38
CA LEU A 148 13.56 9.89 -14.73
C LEU A 148 12.73 11.16 -14.83
N GLU A 149 11.61 11.07 -15.55
CA GLU A 149 10.57 12.09 -15.64
C GLU A 149 9.29 11.61 -14.94
N LYS A 150 8.34 12.52 -14.63
CA LYS A 150 7.05 12.19 -14.02
C LYS A 150 6.30 11.07 -14.77
N LYS A 151 6.35 11.08 -16.11
CA LYS A 151 5.69 10.10 -16.98
C LYS A 151 6.27 8.69 -16.87
N ASP A 152 7.49 8.55 -16.34
CA ASP A 152 8.15 7.25 -16.18
C ASP A 152 7.67 6.50 -14.96
N ILE A 153 7.01 7.19 -14.00
CA ILE A 153 6.44 6.53 -12.82
C ILE A 153 5.20 5.73 -13.23
N SER A 154 5.29 4.43 -13.07
CA SER A 154 4.23 3.49 -13.42
C SER A 154 3.35 3.11 -12.24
N VAL A 155 3.92 3.09 -11.03
CA VAL A 155 3.22 2.75 -9.79
C VAL A 155 3.48 3.83 -8.75
N ILE A 156 2.42 4.29 -8.11
CA ILE A 156 2.50 5.14 -6.90
C ILE A 156 1.76 4.42 -5.78
N SER A 157 2.40 4.28 -4.63
CA SER A 157 1.81 3.81 -3.39
C SER A 157 1.92 4.90 -2.33
N VAL A 158 0.83 5.20 -1.64
CA VAL A 158 0.80 6.18 -0.55
C VAL A 158 0.05 5.58 0.64
N ASP A 159 0.76 5.50 1.77
CA ASP A 159 0.28 4.99 3.04
C ASP A 159 1.02 5.72 4.18
N ILE A 160 0.41 6.81 4.68
CA ILE A 160 0.99 7.69 5.71
C ILE A 160 0.05 7.92 6.88
N ASP A 161 -0.91 7.00 7.05
CA ASP A 161 -1.84 6.97 8.18
C ASP A 161 -2.75 8.23 8.32
N GLY A 162 -2.97 9.03 7.26
CA GLY A 162 -3.84 10.19 7.43
C GLY A 162 -4.01 11.13 6.25
N ASN A 163 -2.96 11.85 5.86
CA ASN A 163 -3.03 12.86 4.80
C ASN A 163 -2.91 12.31 3.37
N ASP A 164 -3.01 11.01 3.19
CA ASP A 164 -2.82 10.27 1.94
C ASP A 164 -3.56 10.90 0.76
N PHE A 165 -4.82 11.22 0.98
CA PHE A 165 -5.67 11.85 -0.03
C PHE A 165 -5.07 13.12 -0.61
N TYR A 166 -4.57 14.00 0.25
CA TYR A 166 -4.04 15.30 -0.15
C TYR A 166 -2.70 15.18 -0.89
N ILE A 167 -1.92 14.18 -0.53
CA ILE A 167 -0.65 13.88 -1.22
C ILE A 167 -0.92 13.33 -2.61
N VAL A 168 -1.80 12.33 -2.72
CA VAL A 168 -2.19 11.74 -4.03
C VAL A 168 -2.81 12.81 -4.92
N GLN A 169 -3.76 13.61 -4.40
CA GLN A 169 -4.36 14.72 -5.16
C GLN A 169 -3.28 15.67 -5.68
N LYS A 170 -2.36 16.10 -4.81
CA LYS A 170 -1.31 17.04 -5.19
C LYS A 170 -0.38 16.49 -6.27
N LEU A 171 -0.04 15.20 -6.20
CA LEU A 171 0.75 14.55 -7.24
C LEU A 171 0.01 14.50 -8.57
N LEU A 172 -1.27 14.10 -8.58
CA LEU A 172 -2.10 14.03 -9.79
C LEU A 172 -2.31 15.41 -10.44
N ASP A 173 -2.56 16.45 -9.63
CA ASP A 173 -2.67 17.85 -10.08
C ASP A 173 -1.36 18.33 -10.75
N ASN A 174 -0.22 17.82 -10.31
CA ASN A 174 1.10 18.11 -10.87
C ASN A 174 1.54 17.14 -11.98
N LYS A 175 0.56 16.44 -12.60
CA LYS A 175 0.77 15.61 -13.80
C LYS A 175 1.59 14.35 -13.57
N PHE A 176 1.61 13.83 -12.36
CA PHE A 176 1.99 12.44 -12.15
C PHE A 176 0.81 11.56 -12.58
N VAL A 177 0.99 10.70 -13.55
CA VAL A 177 -0.07 9.88 -14.13
C VAL A 177 0.38 8.43 -14.17
N PRO A 178 0.47 7.74 -13.00
CA PRO A 178 0.91 6.36 -12.96
C PRO A 178 -0.09 5.42 -13.65
N ASP A 179 0.38 4.25 -14.02
CA ASP A 179 -0.47 3.18 -14.56
C ASP A 179 -1.34 2.58 -13.45
N CYS A 180 -0.78 2.46 -12.23
CA CYS A 180 -1.44 1.94 -11.04
C CYS A 180 -1.20 2.85 -9.83
N LEU A 181 -2.26 3.12 -9.07
CA LEU A 181 -2.24 3.77 -7.76
C LEU A 181 -2.61 2.75 -6.68
N ILE A 182 -1.84 2.71 -5.59
CA ILE A 182 -2.14 1.97 -4.37
C ILE A 182 -2.34 3.01 -3.27
N VAL A 183 -3.47 2.97 -2.59
CA VAL A 183 -3.81 3.94 -1.54
C VAL A 183 -4.37 3.22 -0.33
N GLU A 184 -4.01 3.67 0.86
CA GLU A 184 -4.69 3.23 2.07
C GLU A 184 -6.13 3.74 2.07
N TYR A 185 -7.09 2.90 2.49
CA TYR A 185 -8.46 3.31 2.72
C TYR A 185 -8.93 2.90 4.11
N ASN A 186 -9.73 3.76 4.72
CA ASN A 186 -10.33 3.45 6.01
C ASN A 186 -11.57 2.57 5.82
N SER A 187 -11.39 1.27 5.99
CA SER A 187 -12.44 0.27 5.81
C SER A 187 -13.49 0.23 6.94
N LYS A 188 -13.35 1.07 7.97
CA LYS A 188 -14.38 1.27 9.00
C LYS A 188 -15.51 2.17 8.52
N PHE A 189 -15.32 2.85 7.40
CA PHE A 189 -16.35 3.59 6.68
C PHE A 189 -16.70 2.85 5.39
N PRO A 190 -17.59 1.83 5.45
CA PRO A 190 -17.93 1.04 4.27
C PRO A 190 -18.69 1.86 3.23
N PRO A 191 -18.63 1.49 1.94
CA PRO A 191 -19.47 2.11 0.93
C PRO A 191 -20.95 2.06 1.29
N PRO A 192 -21.73 3.10 1.03
CA PRO A 192 -21.41 4.33 0.29
C PRO A 192 -20.95 5.51 1.17
N ILE A 193 -20.41 5.29 2.35
CA ILE A 193 -20.03 6.36 3.27
C ILE A 193 -18.89 7.17 2.67
N LEU A 194 -19.11 8.48 2.59
CA LEU A 194 -18.10 9.45 2.18
C LEU A 194 -17.42 10.02 3.42
N TYR A 195 -16.16 9.68 3.62
CA TYR A 195 -15.33 10.21 4.70
C TYR A 195 -13.95 10.55 4.17
N ASN A 196 -13.45 11.69 4.57
CA ASN A 196 -12.06 12.10 4.38
C ASN A 196 -11.62 12.95 5.56
N LEU A 197 -10.48 12.61 6.16
CA LEU A 197 -9.87 13.40 7.21
C LEU A 197 -9.62 14.82 6.71
N GLU A 198 -9.89 15.84 7.52
CA GLU A 198 -9.47 17.21 7.21
C GLU A 198 -7.93 17.31 7.18
N TYR A 199 -7.41 18.10 6.24
CA TYR A 199 -5.98 18.29 6.13
C TYR A 199 -5.41 18.99 7.34
N ASP A 200 -4.47 18.35 7.98
CA ASP A 200 -3.60 18.96 9.01
C ASP A 200 -2.15 18.66 8.65
N GLU A 201 -1.37 19.69 8.36
CA GLU A 201 0.05 19.54 7.98
C GLU A 201 0.87 18.79 9.04
N ASN A 202 0.48 18.87 10.29
CA ASN A 202 1.17 18.26 11.44
C ASN A 202 0.50 16.95 11.89
N TYR A 203 -0.48 16.45 11.12
CA TYR A 203 -1.23 15.26 11.51
C TYR A 203 -0.32 14.08 11.80
N LYS A 204 -0.61 13.39 12.89
CA LYS A 204 -0.01 12.11 13.27
C LYS A 204 -1.10 11.20 13.78
N TRP A 205 -1.11 9.99 13.28
CA TRP A 205 -2.07 8.99 13.74
C TRP A 205 -1.95 8.75 15.25
N THR A 206 -3.05 8.82 15.94
CA THR A 206 -3.17 8.70 17.41
C THR A 206 -3.74 7.34 17.84
N GLY A 207 -3.97 6.42 16.89
CA GLY A 207 -4.56 5.11 17.16
C GLY A 207 -6.09 5.08 17.11
N TYR A 208 -6.74 6.20 16.76
CA TYR A 208 -8.20 6.26 16.59
C TYR A 208 -8.63 5.91 15.18
N ASP A 209 -9.92 5.56 15.05
CA ASP A 209 -10.54 5.05 13.83
C ASP A 209 -10.87 6.12 12.78
N ASN A 210 -10.77 7.39 13.14
CA ASN A 210 -11.12 8.54 12.29
C ASN A 210 -9.94 9.05 11.45
N GLN A 211 -9.16 8.13 10.88
CA GLN A 211 -8.02 8.44 10.01
C GLN A 211 -8.35 8.31 8.53
N GLY A 212 -7.50 8.90 7.67
CA GLY A 212 -7.45 8.67 6.24
C GLY A 212 -8.75 8.95 5.49
N THR A 213 -9.03 8.13 4.50
CA THR A 213 -10.08 8.36 3.51
C THR A 213 -10.88 7.09 3.26
N SER A 214 -12.23 7.17 3.18
CA SER A 214 -13.07 6.02 2.85
C SER A 214 -12.90 5.58 1.39
N LEU A 215 -13.18 4.30 1.11
CA LEU A 215 -13.08 3.77 -0.25
C LEU A 215 -14.00 4.51 -1.24
N GLN A 216 -15.23 4.85 -0.83
CA GLN A 216 -16.14 5.58 -1.70
C GLN A 216 -15.61 6.96 -2.06
N TYR A 217 -15.04 7.68 -1.09
CA TYR A 217 -14.46 8.99 -1.34
C TYR A 217 -13.28 8.91 -2.33
N TRP A 218 -12.42 7.90 -2.19
CA TRP A 218 -11.35 7.62 -3.15
C TRP A 218 -11.88 7.38 -4.57
N ILE A 219 -12.92 6.55 -4.72
CA ILE A 219 -13.53 6.24 -6.02
C ILE A 219 -14.03 7.51 -6.70
N ASP A 220 -14.85 8.30 -6.00
CA ASP A 220 -15.49 9.50 -6.55
C ASP A 220 -14.47 10.57 -6.94
N HIS A 221 -13.34 10.61 -6.20
CA HIS A 221 -12.26 11.54 -6.50
C HIS A 221 -11.39 11.07 -7.66
N LEU A 222 -10.90 9.83 -7.60
CA LEU A 222 -9.95 9.30 -8.60
C LEU A 222 -10.62 9.06 -9.96
N GLU A 223 -11.94 8.92 -10.01
CA GLU A 223 -12.69 8.89 -11.26
C GLU A 223 -12.48 10.17 -12.09
N LYS A 224 -12.37 11.33 -11.45
CA LYS A 224 -12.12 12.64 -12.10
C LYS A 224 -10.73 12.71 -12.73
N PHE A 225 -9.79 11.90 -12.22
CA PHE A 225 -8.43 11.76 -12.75
C PHE A 225 -8.26 10.57 -13.71
N ASN A 226 -9.37 9.99 -14.18
CA ASN A 226 -9.37 8.83 -15.09
C ASN A 226 -8.79 7.56 -14.50
N TYR A 227 -9.01 7.29 -13.21
CA TYR A 227 -8.72 6.02 -12.56
C TYR A 227 -10.00 5.23 -12.27
N LYS A 228 -9.85 3.90 -12.22
CA LYS A 228 -10.90 2.95 -11.87
C LYS A 228 -10.39 2.05 -10.75
N LEU A 229 -11.19 1.87 -9.70
CA LEU A 229 -10.97 0.83 -8.70
C LEU A 229 -11.01 -0.55 -9.37
N VAL A 230 -10.00 -1.38 -9.10
CA VAL A 230 -9.95 -2.75 -9.62
C VAL A 230 -9.86 -3.79 -8.51
N CYS A 231 -9.29 -3.46 -7.35
CA CYS A 231 -9.16 -4.40 -6.24
C CYS A 231 -9.01 -3.67 -4.91
N CYS A 232 -9.43 -4.31 -3.83
CA CYS A 232 -8.96 -4.03 -2.48
C CYS A 232 -8.25 -5.28 -1.97
N ASN A 233 -7.22 -5.13 -1.14
CA ASN A 233 -6.61 -6.26 -0.48
C ASN A 233 -7.58 -6.89 0.52
N ILE A 234 -7.40 -8.16 0.84
CA ILE A 234 -8.37 -8.92 1.65
C ILE A 234 -8.38 -8.55 3.14
N THR A 235 -7.43 -7.76 3.59
CA THR A 235 -7.36 -7.24 4.97
C THR A 235 -8.10 -5.92 5.15
N GLY A 236 -8.47 -5.26 4.05
CA GLY A 236 -9.21 -4.00 4.11
C GLY A 236 -8.33 -2.80 4.45
N SER A 237 -7.08 -2.78 3.99
CA SER A 237 -6.17 -1.66 4.16
C SER A 237 -5.87 -0.92 2.86
N ASN A 238 -5.56 -1.65 1.77
CA ASN A 238 -5.11 -1.06 0.52
C ASN A 238 -6.11 -1.25 -0.62
N ALA A 239 -6.29 -0.20 -1.42
CA ALA A 239 -7.09 -0.19 -2.64
C ALA A 239 -6.22 0.09 -3.87
N PHE A 240 -6.47 -0.66 -4.95
CA PHE A 240 -5.74 -0.59 -6.21
C PHE A 240 -6.61 0.07 -7.27
N PHE A 241 -6.10 1.15 -7.83
CA PHE A 241 -6.72 1.88 -8.92
C PHE A 241 -5.83 1.83 -10.15
N VAL A 242 -6.43 1.58 -11.32
CA VAL A 242 -5.72 1.59 -12.59
C VAL A 242 -6.20 2.73 -13.47
N ASN A 243 -5.29 3.28 -14.29
CA ASN A 243 -5.65 4.29 -15.27
C ASN A 243 -6.66 3.73 -16.28
N LYS A 244 -7.74 4.46 -16.53
CA LYS A 244 -8.86 4.01 -17.41
C LYS A 244 -8.45 3.71 -18.85
N LYS A 245 -7.25 4.11 -19.29
CA LYS A 245 -6.70 3.68 -20.58
C LYS A 245 -6.57 2.15 -20.68
N TYR A 246 -6.53 1.45 -19.53
CA TYR A 246 -6.46 -0.01 -19.46
C TYR A 246 -7.80 -0.68 -19.14
N ARG A 247 -8.91 0.04 -19.15
CA ARG A 247 -10.24 -0.46 -18.71
C ARG A 247 -10.61 -1.81 -19.31
N GLU A 248 -10.26 -2.05 -20.57
CA GLU A 248 -10.56 -3.30 -21.30
C GLU A 248 -9.84 -4.54 -20.72
N LYS A 249 -8.75 -4.33 -20.00
CA LYS A 249 -7.99 -5.40 -19.33
C LYS A 249 -8.62 -5.83 -17.99
N PHE A 250 -9.66 -5.13 -17.55
CA PHE A 250 -10.30 -5.29 -16.24
C PHE A 250 -11.84 -5.35 -16.36
N GLU A 251 -12.35 -5.94 -17.44
CA GLU A 251 -13.80 -6.13 -17.66
C GLU A 251 -14.39 -7.24 -16.78
N ASP A 252 -13.56 -8.18 -16.35
CA ASP A 252 -13.87 -9.29 -15.47
C ASP A 252 -13.95 -8.92 -13.98
N ILE A 253 -13.62 -7.67 -13.63
CA ILE A 253 -13.72 -7.17 -12.26
C ILE A 253 -15.17 -6.88 -11.90
N PRO A 254 -15.63 -7.24 -10.67
CA PRO A 254 -16.97 -6.95 -10.22
C PRO A 254 -17.35 -5.48 -10.40
N LYS A 255 -18.59 -5.24 -10.86
CA LYS A 255 -19.13 -3.86 -10.99
C LYS A 255 -19.67 -3.31 -9.67
N ASN A 256 -20.11 -4.21 -8.80
CA ASN A 256 -20.62 -3.85 -7.48
C ASN A 256 -19.44 -3.64 -6.53
N ILE A 257 -19.34 -2.44 -5.97
CA ILE A 257 -18.28 -2.08 -5.01
C ILE A 257 -18.23 -3.02 -3.81
N ASN A 258 -19.38 -3.54 -3.36
CA ASN A 258 -19.44 -4.48 -2.23
C ASN A 258 -18.80 -5.84 -2.53
N ASP A 259 -18.55 -6.16 -3.80
CA ASP A 259 -17.84 -7.36 -4.21
C ASP A 259 -16.32 -7.13 -4.34
N ILE A 260 -15.87 -5.88 -4.19
CA ILE A 260 -14.47 -5.44 -4.21
C ILE A 260 -14.01 -5.00 -2.82
N PHE A 261 -14.91 -4.38 -2.04
CA PHE A 261 -14.63 -3.87 -0.72
C PHE A 261 -14.39 -5.00 0.29
N TYR A 262 -13.37 -4.83 1.12
CA TYR A 262 -13.13 -5.66 2.30
C TYR A 262 -13.14 -4.79 3.57
N PRO A 263 -13.88 -5.18 4.61
CA PRO A 263 -13.79 -4.53 5.91
C PRO A 263 -12.45 -4.83 6.57
N ALA A 264 -12.04 -3.99 7.52
CA ALA A 264 -10.85 -4.23 8.33
C ALA A 264 -10.88 -5.62 8.99
N ASP A 265 -9.84 -6.39 8.78
CA ASP A 265 -9.68 -7.71 9.38
C ASP A 265 -8.44 -7.73 10.28
N TYR A 266 -8.63 -7.63 11.58
CA TYR A 266 -7.56 -7.56 12.57
C TYR A 266 -7.01 -8.94 12.99
N ASN A 267 -7.53 -10.03 12.45
CA ASN A 267 -7.06 -11.39 12.73
C ASN A 267 -5.74 -11.75 12.00
N TRP A 268 -5.12 -10.77 11.40
CA TRP A 268 -4.10 -10.85 10.38
C TRP A 268 -2.68 -10.71 10.86
N PHE A 269 -2.25 -11.38 11.89
CA PHE A 269 -0.83 -11.38 12.18
C PHE A 269 -0.20 -12.73 11.83
N VAL A 270 0.02 -12.97 10.56
CA VAL A 270 1.15 -13.80 10.14
C VAL A 270 2.37 -12.93 10.38
N THR A 271 3.12 -13.22 11.42
CA THR A 271 4.31 -12.47 11.73
C THR A 271 5.25 -12.47 10.54
N SER A 272 5.62 -11.28 10.07
CA SER A 272 6.75 -11.05 9.19
C SER A 272 7.97 -11.78 9.73
N GLY A 273 8.65 -12.51 8.88
CA GLY A 273 9.91 -13.14 9.21
C GLY A 273 9.83 -14.66 9.35
N HIS A 274 9.79 -15.25 8.26
CA HIS A 274 10.24 -16.63 8.06
C HIS A 274 11.56 -16.64 7.35
#